data_a2413fc29a9d6f4be8eb04a77f92bbce
#
_entry.id   a2413fc29a9d6f4be8eb04a77f92bbce
#
_cell.length_a   1.000
_cell.length_b   1.000
_cell.length_c   1.000
_cell.angle_alpha   90.00
_cell.angle_beta   90.00
_cell.angle_gamma   90.00
#
_symmetry.space_group_name_H-M   'P 1'
#
loop_
_entity.id
_entity.type
_entity.pdbx_description
1 polymer ?
#
loop_
_entity_poly.entity_id
_entity_poly.type
_entity_poly.pdbx_seq_one_letter_code
_entity_poly.pdbx_strand_id
1 'polypeptide(L)'
;MKKALITGVTGQDGSYLSEFLLEKGYDVHGIIRRSSVDYRERIAHLEGHPNFHLHYGDLSDTSSLVKVIGLVKPDEIYNLAAQSHVQVSFDAPEFTADIDATGVLRVLEAVRITGLADSCRIYQASTSELYGKVEEVPQSETTPFHPYSPYAVAKQYGFWITKEYREAYNMFCCSGILFNHESERRGETFVTRKITLAAARIAQGKQEKLYLGNLSSLRDWGYAKDYVECMWLILQHEKPEDFVIATGVQHSVREFATLAFHHAGIELEWQGEEMDEKGIDKATGKVVVEVSPDFYRPTDVVNLWGDPFKAKKVLGWNPTKTSFEELVEIMVKHDMQKVAVERAEEHIKTNLAEYLEKGVVK
;
A
#
# COMPACT_ATOMS: atom_id res chain seq x y z
N MET A 1 -3.06 6.56 28.38
CA MET A 1 -2.62 6.62 26.96
C MET A 1 -3.08 5.33 26.31
N LYS A 2 -3.79 5.39 25.18
CA LYS A 2 -4.20 4.19 24.43
C LYS A 2 -2.98 3.54 23.79
N LYS A 3 -2.98 2.21 23.72
CA LYS A 3 -1.95 1.41 23.06
C LYS A 3 -2.44 0.89 21.73
N ALA A 4 -1.69 1.15 20.67
CA ALA A 4 -1.95 0.59 19.35
C ALA A 4 -0.86 -0.40 18.95
N LEU A 5 -1.26 -1.56 18.43
CA LEU A 5 -0.34 -2.54 17.84
C LEU A 5 -0.56 -2.60 16.32
N ILE A 6 0.52 -2.39 15.56
CA ILE A 6 0.49 -2.37 14.10
C ILE A 6 1.32 -3.55 13.56
N THR A 7 0.69 -4.46 12.84
CA THR A 7 1.43 -5.42 12.00
C THR A 7 1.72 -4.76 10.66
N GLY A 8 2.86 -5.08 10.02
CA GLY A 8 3.25 -4.41 8.77
C GLY A 8 3.68 -2.94 8.96
N VAL A 9 4.18 -2.59 10.14
CA VAL A 9 4.57 -1.23 10.54
C VAL A 9 5.61 -0.60 9.61
N THR A 10 6.44 -1.38 8.94
CA THR A 10 7.46 -0.94 7.99
C THR A 10 6.93 -0.72 6.56
N GLY A 11 5.66 -1.03 6.33
CA GLY A 11 4.98 -0.77 5.06
C GLY A 11 4.61 0.71 4.87
N GLN A 12 4.06 1.04 3.71
CA GLN A 12 3.54 2.37 3.42
C GLN A 12 2.53 2.82 4.50
N ASP A 13 1.45 2.07 4.65
CA ASP A 13 0.35 2.42 5.55
C ASP A 13 0.77 2.36 7.01
N GLY A 14 1.54 1.33 7.38
CA GLY A 14 2.03 1.17 8.75
C GLY A 14 2.90 2.33 9.20
N SER A 15 3.73 2.88 8.32
CA SER A 15 4.58 4.03 8.62
C SER A 15 3.77 5.31 8.83
N TYR A 16 2.80 5.60 7.95
CA TYR A 16 1.92 6.77 8.11
C TYR A 16 0.97 6.64 9.30
N LEU A 17 0.43 5.44 9.52
CA LEU A 17 -0.43 5.19 10.67
C LEU A 17 0.34 5.35 11.99
N SER A 18 1.62 4.95 12.04
CA SER A 18 2.47 5.17 13.22
C SER A 18 2.63 6.65 13.53
N GLU A 19 2.96 7.48 12.53
CA GLU A 19 3.04 8.94 12.67
C GLU A 19 1.72 9.52 13.16
N PHE A 20 0.62 9.18 12.49
CA PHE A 20 -0.71 9.67 12.82
C PHE A 20 -1.16 9.32 14.24
N LEU A 21 -0.90 8.09 14.69
CA LEU A 21 -1.25 7.66 16.05
C LEU A 21 -0.35 8.31 17.11
N LEU A 22 0.93 8.50 16.84
CA LEU A 22 1.84 9.25 17.73
C LEU A 22 1.38 10.70 17.90
N GLU A 23 0.98 11.38 16.82
CA GLU A 23 0.41 12.73 16.85
C GLU A 23 -0.88 12.79 17.68
N LYS A 24 -1.65 11.70 17.70
CA LYS A 24 -2.86 11.56 18.56
C LYS A 24 -2.56 11.16 20.01
N GLY A 25 -1.29 11.01 20.37
CA GLY A 25 -0.87 10.68 21.73
C GLY A 25 -1.03 9.21 22.11
N TYR A 26 -0.97 8.29 21.15
CA TYR A 26 -0.94 6.85 21.41
C TYR A 26 0.47 6.38 21.82
N ASP A 27 0.50 5.27 22.55
CA ASP A 27 1.67 4.41 22.71
C ASP A 27 1.65 3.39 21.57
N VAL A 28 2.54 3.55 20.59
CA VAL A 28 2.51 2.81 19.33
C VAL A 28 3.52 1.67 19.34
N HIS A 29 3.03 0.47 19.13
CA HIS A 29 3.83 -0.75 19.04
C HIS A 29 3.75 -1.34 17.64
N GLY A 30 4.90 -1.60 17.02
CA GLY A 30 4.99 -2.20 15.69
C GLY A 30 5.55 -3.62 15.73
N ILE A 31 4.96 -4.53 14.94
CA ILE A 31 5.52 -5.86 14.71
C ILE A 31 6.39 -5.82 13.46
N ILE A 32 7.65 -6.24 13.60
CA ILE A 32 8.63 -6.41 12.52
C ILE A 32 9.09 -7.87 12.45
N ARG A 33 9.36 -8.34 11.23
CA ARG A 33 9.96 -9.68 11.04
C ARG A 33 11.45 -9.64 11.31
N ARG A 34 12.02 -10.78 11.70
CA ARG A 34 13.48 -10.92 11.73
C ARG A 34 14.04 -10.98 10.31
N SER A 35 15.03 -10.18 10.04
CA SER A 35 15.73 -10.15 8.76
C SER A 35 17.20 -9.82 8.98
N SER A 36 18.06 -10.31 8.07
CA SER A 36 19.47 -9.91 8.00
C SER A 36 19.68 -8.59 7.24
N VAL A 37 18.64 -8.09 6.56
CA VAL A 37 18.63 -6.80 5.85
C VAL A 37 17.73 -5.84 6.60
N ASP A 38 18.19 -4.59 6.76
CA ASP A 38 17.36 -3.53 7.32
C ASP A 38 16.33 -3.07 6.29
N TYR A 39 15.06 -3.10 6.67
CA TYR A 39 13.91 -2.68 5.86
C TYR A 39 13.03 -1.66 6.61
N ARG A 40 13.63 -0.95 7.60
CA ARG A 40 12.96 0.03 8.46
C ARG A 40 13.02 1.47 7.93
N GLU A 41 13.52 1.67 6.72
CA GLU A 41 13.72 3.00 6.12
C GLU A 41 12.50 3.94 6.32
N ARG A 42 11.27 3.41 6.09
CA ARG A 42 10.04 4.21 6.21
C ARG A 42 9.68 4.64 7.63
N ILE A 43 10.27 4.01 8.63
CA ILE A 43 10.04 4.30 10.06
C ILE A 43 11.31 4.73 10.80
N ALA A 44 12.44 4.87 10.10
CA ALA A 44 13.73 5.21 10.71
C ALA A 44 13.68 6.53 11.50
N HIS A 45 12.92 7.51 11.01
CA HIS A 45 12.72 8.80 11.67
C HIS A 45 11.93 8.73 12.99
N LEU A 46 11.25 7.60 13.26
CA LEU A 46 10.53 7.34 14.51
C LEU A 46 11.40 6.63 15.55
N GLU A 47 12.59 6.17 15.19
CA GLU A 47 13.51 5.51 16.11
C GLU A 47 13.93 6.49 17.23
N GLY A 48 13.84 6.01 18.47
CA GLY A 48 14.11 6.83 19.65
C GLY A 48 12.93 7.67 20.14
N HIS A 49 11.79 7.67 19.45
CA HIS A 49 10.58 8.31 19.97
C HIS A 49 10.09 7.54 21.22
N PRO A 50 9.82 8.21 22.37
CA PRO A 50 9.52 7.54 23.67
C PRO A 50 8.27 6.65 23.64
N ASN A 51 7.33 6.92 22.74
CA ASN A 51 6.07 6.20 22.60
C ASN A 51 6.02 5.35 21.32
N PHE A 52 7.19 5.00 20.73
CA PHE A 52 7.27 4.12 19.56
C PHE A 52 8.15 2.92 19.87
N HIS A 53 7.58 1.72 19.78
CA HIS A 53 8.23 0.47 20.19
C HIS A 53 8.13 -0.59 19.11
N LEU A 54 9.22 -1.30 18.85
CA LEU A 54 9.27 -2.38 17.87
C LEU A 54 9.42 -3.75 18.55
N HIS A 55 8.66 -4.73 18.08
CA HIS A 55 8.67 -6.11 18.56
C HIS A 55 8.90 -7.07 17.39
N TYR A 56 9.65 -8.14 17.64
CA TYR A 56 9.78 -9.21 16.66
C TYR A 56 8.59 -10.15 16.69
N GLY A 57 7.98 -10.38 15.54
CA GLY A 57 6.87 -11.32 15.34
C GLY A 57 6.62 -11.57 13.86
N ASP A 58 5.86 -12.61 13.54
CA ASP A 58 5.51 -12.99 12.18
C ASP A 58 4.07 -13.51 12.13
N LEU A 59 3.32 -13.19 11.08
CA LEU A 59 1.95 -13.71 10.87
C LEU A 59 1.93 -15.23 10.64
N SER A 60 3.05 -15.82 10.27
CA SER A 60 3.20 -17.27 10.16
C SER A 60 3.46 -17.98 11.50
N ASP A 61 3.70 -17.23 12.59
CA ASP A 61 4.06 -17.76 13.91
C ASP A 61 3.10 -17.28 15.00
N THR A 62 2.13 -18.12 15.35
CA THR A 62 1.15 -17.85 16.42
C THR A 62 1.82 -17.58 17.76
N SER A 63 2.90 -18.26 18.10
CA SER A 63 3.54 -18.11 19.41
C SER A 63 4.15 -16.72 19.57
N SER A 64 4.74 -16.16 18.52
CA SER A 64 5.26 -14.80 18.52
C SER A 64 4.14 -13.75 18.67
N LEU A 65 3.01 -13.95 17.99
CA LEU A 65 1.85 -13.06 18.08
C LEU A 65 1.25 -13.07 19.50
N VAL A 66 1.02 -14.26 20.08
CA VAL A 66 0.53 -14.41 21.46
C VAL A 66 1.45 -13.71 22.45
N LYS A 67 2.77 -13.91 22.30
CA LYS A 67 3.77 -13.25 23.16
C LYS A 67 3.71 -11.73 23.07
N VAL A 68 3.68 -11.16 21.86
CA VAL A 68 3.68 -9.72 21.67
C VAL A 68 2.35 -9.11 22.14
N ILE A 69 1.22 -9.69 21.75
CA ILE A 69 -0.12 -9.19 22.14
C ILE A 69 -0.29 -9.28 23.66
N GLY A 70 0.13 -10.39 24.29
CA GLY A 70 0.07 -10.57 25.74
C GLY A 70 0.99 -9.60 26.53
N LEU A 71 2.14 -9.23 25.95
CA LEU A 71 3.07 -8.23 26.51
C LEU A 71 2.52 -6.81 26.40
N VAL A 72 2.07 -6.42 25.21
CA VAL A 72 1.62 -5.06 24.90
C VAL A 72 0.25 -4.78 25.52
N LYS A 73 -0.66 -5.76 25.46
CA LYS A 73 -2.09 -5.62 25.81
C LYS A 73 -2.70 -4.40 25.11
N PRO A 74 -2.75 -4.41 23.76
CA PRO A 74 -3.21 -3.26 22.99
C PRO A 74 -4.71 -3.00 23.17
N ASP A 75 -5.09 -1.72 23.16
CA ASP A 75 -6.48 -1.28 23.04
C ASP A 75 -6.97 -1.42 21.58
N GLU A 76 -6.05 -1.23 20.64
CA GLU A 76 -6.34 -1.27 19.20
C GLU A 76 -5.26 -2.06 18.45
N ILE A 77 -5.68 -2.93 17.52
CA ILE A 77 -4.78 -3.64 16.61
C ILE A 77 -5.12 -3.23 15.18
N TYR A 78 -4.11 -2.82 14.42
CA TYR A 78 -4.18 -2.57 12.99
C TYR A 78 -3.40 -3.64 12.26
N ASN A 79 -4.12 -4.62 11.70
CA ASN A 79 -3.51 -5.73 10.97
C ASN A 79 -3.33 -5.35 9.50
N LEU A 80 -2.15 -4.79 9.18
CA LEU A 80 -1.79 -4.30 7.85
C LEU A 80 -0.77 -5.21 7.15
N ALA A 81 -0.16 -6.14 7.87
CA ALA A 81 0.83 -7.05 7.29
C ALA A 81 0.18 -8.00 6.28
N ALA A 82 0.78 -8.10 5.11
CA ALA A 82 0.34 -8.97 4.02
C ALA A 82 1.47 -9.23 3.02
N GLN A 83 1.33 -10.30 2.23
CA GLN A 83 1.94 -10.40 0.91
C GLN A 83 1.05 -9.62 -0.07
N SER A 84 1.30 -8.34 -0.31
CA SER A 84 0.37 -7.42 -1.00
C SER A 84 0.57 -7.32 -2.51
N HIS A 85 1.54 -8.02 -3.08
CA HIS A 85 1.81 -7.96 -4.52
C HIS A 85 1.02 -9.04 -5.27
N VAL A 86 -0.03 -8.62 -5.99
CA VAL A 86 -0.96 -9.55 -6.68
C VAL A 86 -0.22 -10.49 -7.63
N GLN A 87 0.74 -10.00 -8.44
CA GLN A 87 1.49 -10.85 -9.36
C GLN A 87 2.26 -11.96 -8.63
N VAL A 88 2.92 -11.64 -7.53
CA VAL A 88 3.67 -12.61 -6.71
C VAL A 88 2.75 -13.72 -6.17
N SER A 89 1.47 -13.47 -5.97
CA SER A 89 0.54 -14.49 -5.51
C SER A 89 0.34 -15.65 -6.50
N PHE A 90 0.58 -15.43 -7.79
CA PHE A 90 0.55 -16.49 -8.79
C PHE A 90 1.81 -17.39 -8.71
N ASP A 91 2.95 -16.80 -8.33
CA ASP A 91 4.21 -17.53 -8.20
C ASP A 91 4.34 -18.22 -6.83
N ALA A 92 3.74 -17.62 -5.78
CA ALA A 92 3.82 -18.11 -4.40
C ALA A 92 2.44 -18.16 -3.72
N PRO A 93 1.48 -18.98 -4.22
CA PRO A 93 0.10 -18.99 -3.73
C PRO A 93 -0.03 -19.53 -2.30
N GLU A 94 0.74 -20.55 -1.92
CA GLU A 94 0.72 -21.11 -0.57
C GLU A 94 1.23 -20.12 0.48
N PHE A 95 2.34 -19.45 0.19
CA PHE A 95 2.88 -18.39 1.06
C PHE A 95 1.87 -17.25 1.21
N THR A 96 1.25 -16.84 0.11
CA THR A 96 0.20 -15.80 0.12
C THR A 96 -0.98 -16.23 1.00
N ALA A 97 -1.46 -17.48 0.88
CA ALA A 97 -2.55 -18.00 1.70
C ALA A 97 -2.16 -18.10 3.18
N ASP A 98 -0.94 -18.52 3.48
CA ASP A 98 -0.47 -18.63 4.87
C ASP A 98 -0.42 -17.27 5.59
N ILE A 99 0.04 -16.23 4.91
CA ILE A 99 0.14 -14.88 5.47
C ILE A 99 -1.20 -14.14 5.45
N ASP A 100 -1.87 -14.10 4.29
CA ASP A 100 -3.00 -13.21 4.06
C ASP A 100 -4.35 -13.81 4.49
N ALA A 101 -4.43 -15.12 4.60
CA ALA A 101 -5.61 -15.84 5.12
C ALA A 101 -5.36 -16.34 6.55
N THR A 102 -4.51 -17.35 6.70
CA THR A 102 -4.28 -18.00 8.01
C THR A 102 -3.61 -17.03 9.01
N GLY A 103 -2.78 -16.10 8.53
CA GLY A 103 -2.17 -15.06 9.37
C GLY A 103 -3.20 -14.17 10.05
N VAL A 104 -4.31 -13.83 9.37
CA VAL A 104 -5.43 -13.08 9.97
C VAL A 104 -6.06 -13.89 11.11
N LEU A 105 -6.36 -15.17 10.87
CA LEU A 105 -6.88 -16.06 11.89
C LEU A 105 -5.96 -16.13 13.12
N ARG A 106 -4.63 -16.22 12.91
CA ARG A 106 -3.64 -16.25 14.00
C ARG A 106 -3.66 -14.99 14.86
N VAL A 107 -3.86 -13.81 14.26
CA VAL A 107 -4.01 -12.56 15.02
C VAL A 107 -5.27 -12.58 15.87
N LEU A 108 -6.41 -12.99 15.31
CA LEU A 108 -7.70 -13.09 16.03
C LEU A 108 -7.60 -14.09 17.18
N GLU A 109 -7.03 -15.28 16.95
CA GLU A 109 -6.82 -16.29 17.99
C GLU A 109 -5.82 -15.80 19.06
N ALA A 110 -4.76 -15.10 18.69
CA ALA A 110 -3.83 -14.56 19.66
C ALA A 110 -4.50 -13.55 20.62
N VAL A 111 -5.45 -12.73 20.13
CA VAL A 111 -6.26 -11.83 20.96
C VAL A 111 -7.17 -12.62 21.89
N ARG A 112 -7.81 -13.71 21.43
CA ARG A 112 -8.64 -14.58 22.29
C ARG A 112 -7.80 -15.30 23.35
N ILE A 113 -6.69 -15.91 22.94
CA ILE A 113 -5.79 -16.66 23.86
C ILE A 113 -5.25 -15.75 24.97
N THR A 114 -4.99 -14.47 24.67
CA THR A 114 -4.49 -13.50 25.65
C THR A 114 -5.58 -12.86 26.51
N GLY A 115 -6.85 -13.23 26.31
CA GLY A 115 -7.99 -12.74 27.09
C GLY A 115 -8.38 -11.29 26.78
N LEU A 116 -8.09 -10.80 25.58
CA LEU A 116 -8.35 -9.42 25.16
C LEU A 116 -9.57 -9.29 24.23
N ALA A 117 -10.34 -10.36 24.02
CA ALA A 117 -11.45 -10.40 23.09
C ALA A 117 -12.50 -9.30 23.34
N ASP A 118 -12.81 -8.99 24.60
CA ASP A 118 -13.83 -8.02 24.99
C ASP A 118 -13.32 -6.56 25.04
N SER A 119 -12.00 -6.34 24.98
CA SER A 119 -11.41 -5.01 25.21
C SER A 119 -10.62 -4.46 24.04
N CYS A 120 -10.08 -5.31 23.15
CA CYS A 120 -9.27 -4.91 22.02
C CYS A 120 -10.12 -4.72 20.76
N ARG A 121 -9.97 -3.57 20.09
CA ARG A 121 -10.58 -3.30 18.79
C ARG A 121 -9.61 -3.66 17.67
N ILE A 122 -10.07 -4.37 16.65
CA ILE A 122 -9.23 -4.91 15.58
C ILE A 122 -9.66 -4.35 14.24
N TYR A 123 -8.76 -3.69 13.55
CA TYR A 123 -8.89 -3.32 12.16
C TYR A 123 -8.14 -4.33 11.28
N GLN A 124 -8.85 -4.92 10.32
CA GLN A 124 -8.28 -5.79 9.29
C GLN A 124 -8.21 -5.04 7.96
N ALA A 125 -7.02 -4.87 7.43
CA ALA A 125 -6.85 -4.39 6.08
C ALA A 125 -7.35 -5.43 5.08
N SER A 126 -8.45 -5.13 4.40
CA SER A 126 -8.99 -5.89 3.28
C SER A 126 -8.62 -5.20 1.97
N THR A 127 -9.26 -5.51 0.85
CA THR A 127 -8.85 -5.03 -0.46
C THR A 127 -10.02 -4.98 -1.44
N SER A 128 -10.01 -4.03 -2.38
CA SER A 128 -10.93 -3.97 -3.52
C SER A 128 -10.78 -5.16 -4.48
N GLU A 129 -9.64 -5.88 -4.43
CA GLU A 129 -9.44 -7.11 -5.22
C GLU A 129 -10.43 -8.23 -4.87
N LEU A 130 -11.14 -8.15 -3.73
CA LEU A 130 -12.25 -9.07 -3.40
C LEU A 130 -13.34 -9.05 -4.45
N TYR A 131 -13.62 -7.88 -5.03
CA TYR A 131 -14.64 -7.72 -6.07
C TYR A 131 -14.25 -8.39 -7.38
N GLY A 132 -12.96 -8.41 -7.72
CA GLY A 132 -12.36 -9.19 -8.81
C GLY A 132 -13.07 -8.99 -10.15
N LYS A 133 -13.79 -10.03 -10.62
CA LYS A 133 -14.66 -9.92 -11.78
C LYS A 133 -15.96 -9.24 -11.35
N VAL A 134 -15.94 -7.91 -11.33
CA VAL A 134 -16.98 -7.05 -10.75
C VAL A 134 -18.36 -7.31 -11.36
N GLU A 135 -19.36 -7.40 -10.47
CA GLU A 135 -20.77 -7.61 -10.85
C GLU A 135 -21.59 -6.32 -10.77
N GLU A 136 -21.12 -5.33 -10.00
CA GLU A 136 -21.78 -4.03 -9.78
C GLU A 136 -20.75 -2.89 -9.85
N VAL A 137 -21.20 -1.71 -10.30
CA VAL A 137 -20.37 -0.50 -10.42
C VAL A 137 -21.20 0.71 -9.98
N PRO A 138 -20.73 1.55 -9.03
CA PRO A 138 -19.55 1.37 -8.20
C PRO A 138 -19.70 0.25 -7.16
N GLN A 139 -18.58 -0.28 -6.62
CA GLN A 139 -18.59 -1.32 -5.62
C GLN A 139 -18.83 -0.74 -4.22
N SER A 140 -19.72 -1.36 -3.46
CA SER A 140 -20.07 -1.04 -2.09
C SER A 140 -19.80 -2.23 -1.14
N GLU A 141 -20.09 -2.05 0.15
CA GLU A 141 -19.97 -3.11 1.16
C GLU A 141 -20.91 -4.30 0.91
N THR A 142 -21.93 -4.15 0.07
CA THR A 142 -22.92 -5.19 -0.26
C THR A 142 -22.71 -5.83 -1.62
N THR A 143 -21.81 -5.29 -2.43
CA THR A 143 -21.46 -5.86 -3.73
C THR A 143 -20.86 -7.24 -3.57
N PRO A 144 -21.35 -8.27 -4.31
CA PRO A 144 -20.81 -9.62 -4.23
C PRO A 144 -19.32 -9.68 -4.55
N PHE A 145 -18.59 -10.53 -3.82
CA PHE A 145 -17.18 -10.78 -4.08
C PHE A 145 -17.01 -11.89 -5.13
N HIS A 146 -16.11 -11.63 -6.08
CA HIS A 146 -15.72 -12.61 -7.09
C HIS A 146 -14.19 -12.55 -7.30
N PRO A 147 -13.38 -13.00 -6.30
CA PRO A 147 -11.93 -12.86 -6.33
C PRO A 147 -11.32 -13.46 -7.59
N TYR A 148 -10.32 -12.78 -8.15
CA TYR A 148 -9.77 -13.09 -9.45
C TYR A 148 -8.23 -13.24 -9.43
N SER A 149 -7.68 -13.57 -8.25
CA SER A 149 -6.26 -13.92 -8.04
C SER A 149 -6.10 -14.73 -6.75
N PRO A 150 -5.00 -15.50 -6.58
CA PRO A 150 -4.71 -16.18 -5.31
C PRO A 150 -4.65 -15.21 -4.12
N TYR A 151 -4.10 -14.00 -4.33
CA TYR A 151 -4.13 -12.91 -3.34
C TYR A 151 -5.55 -12.55 -2.92
N ALA A 152 -6.44 -12.31 -3.89
CA ALA A 152 -7.83 -11.94 -3.60
C ALA A 152 -8.58 -13.03 -2.85
N VAL A 153 -8.35 -14.32 -3.19
CA VAL A 153 -8.93 -15.47 -2.48
C VAL A 153 -8.44 -15.52 -1.02
N ALA A 154 -7.16 -15.33 -0.78
CA ALA A 154 -6.59 -15.31 0.57
C ALA A 154 -7.16 -14.13 1.39
N LYS A 155 -7.24 -12.94 0.81
CA LYS A 155 -7.82 -11.75 1.45
C LYS A 155 -9.32 -11.91 1.70
N GLN A 156 -10.04 -12.63 0.83
CA GLN A 156 -11.45 -12.96 1.07
C GLN A 156 -11.64 -13.85 2.29
N TYR A 157 -10.79 -14.85 2.50
CA TYR A 157 -10.78 -15.61 3.75
C TYR A 157 -10.57 -14.68 4.95
N GLY A 158 -9.58 -13.79 4.88
CA GLY A 158 -9.29 -12.82 5.95
C GLY A 158 -10.50 -11.93 6.27
N PHE A 159 -11.23 -11.46 5.25
CA PHE A 159 -12.46 -10.68 5.43
C PHE A 159 -13.55 -11.49 6.16
N TRP A 160 -13.84 -12.70 5.69
CA TRP A 160 -14.93 -13.51 6.25
C TRP A 160 -14.60 -14.04 7.64
N ILE A 161 -13.35 -14.43 7.92
CA ILE A 161 -13.00 -14.89 9.26
C ILE A 161 -13.03 -13.73 10.27
N THR A 162 -12.71 -12.51 9.88
CA THR A 162 -12.87 -11.31 10.72
C THR A 162 -14.33 -11.08 11.06
N LYS A 163 -15.22 -11.19 10.07
CA LYS A 163 -16.66 -11.07 10.27
C LYS A 163 -17.21 -12.19 11.16
N GLU A 164 -16.79 -13.44 10.95
CA GLU A 164 -17.18 -14.59 11.76
C GLU A 164 -16.78 -14.38 13.24
N TYR A 165 -15.57 -13.88 13.52
CA TYR A 165 -15.14 -13.62 14.89
C TYR A 165 -15.93 -12.48 15.57
N ARG A 166 -16.34 -11.49 14.81
CA ARG A 166 -17.26 -10.45 15.27
C ARG A 166 -18.62 -11.04 15.68
N GLU A 167 -19.18 -11.91 14.84
CA GLU A 167 -20.53 -12.46 15.05
C GLU A 167 -20.53 -13.59 16.10
N ALA A 168 -19.57 -14.52 16.04
CA ALA A 168 -19.52 -15.69 16.91
C ALA A 168 -18.98 -15.39 18.33
N TYR A 169 -18.02 -14.46 18.44
CA TYR A 169 -17.33 -14.17 19.71
C TYR A 169 -17.57 -12.76 20.23
N ASN A 170 -18.44 -11.99 19.59
CA ASN A 170 -18.72 -10.59 19.92
C ASN A 170 -17.48 -9.69 20.01
N MET A 171 -16.43 -10.02 19.26
CA MET A 171 -15.21 -9.23 19.20
C MET A 171 -15.42 -7.95 18.37
N PHE A 172 -14.81 -6.85 18.78
CA PHE A 172 -14.84 -5.63 17.99
C PHE A 172 -13.85 -5.74 16.83
N CYS A 173 -14.27 -6.33 15.72
CA CYS A 173 -13.47 -6.56 14.52
C CYS A 173 -14.11 -5.90 13.30
N CYS A 174 -13.34 -5.10 12.55
CA CYS A 174 -13.80 -4.37 11.38
C CYS A 174 -12.85 -4.61 10.20
N SER A 175 -13.39 -4.69 8.99
CA SER A 175 -12.59 -4.72 7.77
C SER A 175 -12.72 -3.41 7.00
N GLY A 176 -11.60 -2.81 6.60
CA GLY A 176 -11.56 -1.77 5.59
C GLY A 176 -11.33 -2.39 4.21
N ILE A 177 -12.29 -2.26 3.31
CA ILE A 177 -12.14 -2.70 1.91
C ILE A 177 -11.42 -1.60 1.15
N LEU A 178 -10.10 -1.68 1.16
CA LEU A 178 -9.21 -0.65 0.65
C LEU A 178 -9.15 -0.69 -0.89
N PHE A 179 -9.48 0.44 -1.52
CA PHE A 179 -9.13 0.68 -2.91
C PHE A 179 -7.67 1.14 -3.00
N ASN A 180 -7.16 1.30 -4.22
CA ASN A 180 -5.75 1.62 -4.40
C ASN A 180 -5.40 2.95 -3.71
N HIS A 181 -4.37 2.94 -2.88
CA HIS A 181 -3.90 4.12 -2.19
C HIS A 181 -2.37 4.18 -2.25
N GLU A 182 -1.90 5.31 -2.64
CA GLU A 182 -0.55 5.51 -3.12
C GLU A 182 0.14 6.61 -2.32
N SER A 183 1.44 6.66 -2.41
CA SER A 183 2.26 7.72 -1.83
C SER A 183 3.70 7.65 -2.33
N GLU A 184 4.49 8.61 -1.93
CA GLU A 184 5.95 8.59 -2.08
C GLU A 184 6.62 7.42 -1.34
N ARG A 185 5.90 6.73 -0.43
CA ARG A 185 6.36 5.51 0.28
C ARG A 185 5.86 4.21 -0.33
N ARG A 186 5.16 4.27 -1.45
CA ARG A 186 4.69 3.05 -2.17
C ARG A 186 5.88 2.18 -2.59
N GLY A 187 5.72 0.87 -2.58
CA GLY A 187 6.72 -0.05 -3.11
C GLY A 187 7.02 0.20 -4.59
N GLU A 188 8.28 0.20 -4.99
CA GLU A 188 8.72 0.60 -6.34
C GLU A 188 8.23 -0.33 -7.46
N THR A 189 7.81 -1.55 -7.12
CA THR A 189 7.27 -2.53 -8.07
C THR A 189 5.79 -2.31 -8.42
N PHE A 190 5.09 -1.45 -7.67
CA PHE A 190 3.70 -1.10 -7.97
C PHE A 190 3.62 -0.09 -9.10
N VAL A 191 2.57 -0.21 -9.94
CA VAL A 191 2.46 0.53 -11.20
C VAL A 191 2.62 2.04 -11.04
N THR A 192 2.00 2.64 -10.06
CA THR A 192 2.05 4.07 -9.80
C THR A 192 3.47 4.53 -9.48
N ARG A 193 4.14 3.85 -8.53
CA ARG A 193 5.51 4.18 -8.16
C ARG A 193 6.51 3.86 -9.27
N LYS A 194 6.28 2.78 -10.02
CA LYS A 194 7.06 2.46 -11.23
C LYS A 194 6.98 3.60 -12.24
N ILE A 195 5.81 4.20 -12.44
CA ILE A 195 5.61 5.33 -13.35
C ILE A 195 6.35 6.57 -12.86
N THR A 196 6.17 6.97 -11.59
CA THR A 196 6.77 8.20 -11.06
C THR A 196 8.30 8.15 -11.02
N LEU A 197 8.87 6.99 -10.64
CA LEU A 197 10.32 6.76 -10.69
C LEU A 197 10.86 6.77 -12.12
N ALA A 198 10.17 6.13 -13.06
CA ALA A 198 10.60 6.12 -14.46
C ALA A 198 10.53 7.53 -15.06
N ALA A 199 9.47 8.29 -14.81
CA ALA A 199 9.35 9.68 -15.24
C ALA A 199 10.53 10.53 -14.72
N ALA A 200 10.86 10.38 -13.43
CA ALA A 200 11.98 11.07 -12.81
C ALA A 200 13.33 10.65 -13.40
N ARG A 201 13.55 9.35 -13.64
CA ARG A 201 14.78 8.82 -14.23
C ARG A 201 14.94 9.22 -15.68
N ILE A 202 13.87 9.22 -16.47
CA ILE A 202 13.88 9.64 -17.90
C ILE A 202 14.16 11.14 -17.98
N ALA A 203 13.51 11.97 -17.17
CA ALA A 203 13.74 13.40 -17.12
C ALA A 203 15.20 13.75 -16.76
N GLN A 204 15.87 12.93 -15.96
CA GLN A 204 17.27 13.13 -15.55
C GLN A 204 18.28 12.32 -16.39
N GLY A 205 17.83 11.64 -17.45
CA GLY A 205 18.70 10.92 -18.39
C GLY A 205 19.26 9.60 -17.86
N LYS A 206 18.65 9.01 -16.82
CA LYS A 206 19.07 7.73 -16.22
C LYS A 206 18.31 6.51 -16.75
N GLN A 207 17.23 6.73 -17.50
CA GLN A 207 16.42 5.69 -18.12
C GLN A 207 15.94 6.17 -19.50
N GLU A 208 15.85 5.26 -20.46
CA GLU A 208 15.38 5.61 -21.80
C GLU A 208 13.88 5.48 -21.96
N LYS A 209 13.29 4.41 -21.43
CA LYS A 209 11.87 4.06 -21.62
C LYS A 209 11.25 3.45 -20.37
N LEU A 210 9.94 3.65 -20.24
CA LEU A 210 9.08 2.95 -19.31
C LEU A 210 8.23 1.93 -20.07
N TYR A 211 8.18 0.68 -19.58
CA TYR A 211 7.30 -0.36 -20.09
C TYR A 211 6.14 -0.59 -19.14
N LEU A 212 4.90 -0.56 -19.66
CA LEU A 212 3.67 -0.76 -18.91
C LEU A 212 2.81 -1.86 -19.55
N GLY A 213 1.82 -2.35 -18.84
CA GLY A 213 0.77 -3.21 -19.36
C GLY A 213 -0.40 -2.40 -19.92
N ASN A 214 -1.64 -2.81 -19.59
CA ASN A 214 -2.86 -2.18 -20.07
C ASN A 214 -3.00 -0.72 -19.56
N LEU A 215 -2.83 0.25 -20.45
CA LEU A 215 -2.94 1.68 -20.16
C LEU A 215 -4.38 2.15 -19.93
N SER A 216 -5.36 1.38 -20.41
CA SER A 216 -6.79 1.70 -20.27
C SER A 216 -7.42 1.16 -18.98
N SER A 217 -6.68 0.40 -18.17
CA SER A 217 -7.15 -0.08 -16.87
C SER A 217 -7.53 1.08 -15.96
N LEU A 218 -8.74 1.03 -15.39
CA LEU A 218 -9.29 2.05 -14.51
C LEU A 218 -9.09 1.66 -13.04
N ARG A 219 -8.62 2.60 -12.23
CA ARG A 219 -8.44 2.44 -10.79
C ARG A 219 -8.91 3.66 -10.03
N ASP A 220 -9.40 3.43 -8.84
CA ASP A 220 -9.66 4.47 -7.86
C ASP A 220 -8.40 4.61 -7.00
N TRP A 221 -7.68 5.72 -7.14
CA TRP A 221 -6.44 6.01 -6.42
C TRP A 221 -6.61 7.15 -5.43
N GLY A 222 -6.31 6.88 -4.16
CA GLY A 222 -6.27 7.88 -3.11
C GLY A 222 -4.89 8.02 -2.47
N TYR A 223 -4.75 8.99 -1.56
CA TYR A 223 -3.51 9.21 -0.82
C TYR A 223 -3.48 8.38 0.46
N ALA A 224 -2.39 7.65 0.70
CA ALA A 224 -2.27 6.73 1.84
C ALA A 224 -2.45 7.43 3.20
N LYS A 225 -2.04 8.69 3.35
CA LYS A 225 -2.27 9.45 4.59
C LYS A 225 -3.75 9.69 4.89
N ASP A 226 -4.56 9.90 3.86
CA ASP A 226 -6.00 10.08 4.03
C ASP A 226 -6.67 8.75 4.39
N TYR A 227 -6.14 7.64 3.88
CA TYR A 227 -6.64 6.29 4.15
C TYR A 227 -6.35 5.83 5.58
N VAL A 228 -5.17 6.12 6.13
CA VAL A 228 -4.87 5.75 7.52
C VAL A 228 -5.74 6.52 8.53
N GLU A 229 -6.17 7.74 8.21
CA GLU A 229 -7.18 8.46 8.99
C GLU A 229 -8.51 7.69 9.02
N CYS A 230 -8.96 7.13 7.89
CA CYS A 230 -10.17 6.30 7.82
C CYS A 230 -10.02 5.01 8.63
N MET A 231 -8.88 4.34 8.57
CA MET A 231 -8.59 3.14 9.38
C MET A 231 -8.78 3.43 10.88
N TRP A 232 -8.28 4.57 11.34
CA TRP A 232 -8.45 4.99 12.72
C TRP A 232 -9.92 5.32 13.04
N LEU A 233 -10.62 6.07 12.17
CA LEU A 233 -12.04 6.42 12.37
C LEU A 233 -12.93 5.18 12.50
N ILE A 234 -12.68 4.13 11.73
CA ILE A 234 -13.39 2.84 11.80
C ILE A 234 -13.31 2.26 13.21
N LEU A 235 -12.14 2.30 13.85
CA LEU A 235 -11.98 1.79 15.20
C LEU A 235 -12.50 2.76 16.29
N GLN A 236 -12.78 4.03 15.97
CA GLN A 236 -13.43 4.95 16.92
C GLN A 236 -14.95 4.87 16.86
N HIS A 237 -15.52 4.25 15.83
CA HIS A 237 -16.97 4.07 15.69
C HIS A 237 -17.55 3.20 16.81
N GLU A 238 -18.82 3.40 17.14
CA GLU A 238 -19.47 2.69 18.25
C GLU A 238 -19.74 1.20 17.94
N LYS A 239 -19.96 0.87 16.66
CA LYS A 239 -20.30 -0.46 16.22
C LYS A 239 -19.21 -1.04 15.31
N PRO A 240 -18.89 -2.33 15.44
CA PRO A 240 -17.95 -2.98 14.51
C PRO A 240 -18.64 -3.22 13.17
N GLU A 241 -18.27 -2.46 12.16
CA GLU A 241 -18.77 -2.55 10.80
C GLU A 241 -17.63 -2.53 9.78
N ASP A 242 -17.91 -3.04 8.57
CA ASP A 242 -16.98 -2.99 7.46
C ASP A 242 -17.26 -1.78 6.57
N PHE A 243 -16.20 -1.20 5.97
CA PHE A 243 -16.30 0.03 5.18
C PHE A 243 -15.49 -0.07 3.90
N VAL A 244 -16.07 0.40 2.79
CA VAL A 244 -15.32 0.70 1.57
C VAL A 244 -14.52 1.97 1.79
N ILE A 245 -13.22 1.90 1.54
CA ILE A 245 -12.29 3.04 1.62
C ILE A 245 -11.80 3.33 0.20
N ALA A 246 -12.37 4.33 -0.43
CA ALA A 246 -12.16 4.71 -1.83
C ALA A 246 -12.33 6.22 -2.00
N THR A 247 -11.82 6.80 -3.08
CA THR A 247 -12.08 8.21 -3.41
C THR A 247 -13.44 8.41 -4.05
N GLY A 248 -13.95 7.41 -4.76
CA GLY A 248 -15.14 7.48 -5.59
C GLY A 248 -14.88 8.04 -6.99
N VAL A 249 -13.61 8.22 -7.36
CA VAL A 249 -13.19 8.71 -8.68
C VAL A 249 -12.20 7.74 -9.31
N GLN A 250 -12.42 7.43 -10.58
CA GLN A 250 -11.54 6.56 -11.35
C GLN A 250 -10.64 7.36 -12.29
N HIS A 251 -9.42 6.86 -12.46
CA HIS A 251 -8.46 7.31 -13.45
C HIS A 251 -7.83 6.14 -14.17
N SER A 252 -7.45 6.34 -15.44
CA SER A 252 -6.70 5.33 -16.21
C SER A 252 -5.21 5.36 -15.88
N VAL A 253 -4.52 4.24 -16.14
CA VAL A 253 -3.05 4.18 -16.05
C VAL A 253 -2.42 5.21 -17.01
N ARG A 254 -3.05 5.44 -18.18
CA ARG A 254 -2.62 6.48 -19.13
C ARG A 254 -2.69 7.88 -18.53
N GLU A 255 -3.81 8.23 -17.87
CA GLU A 255 -3.95 9.54 -17.21
C GLU A 255 -2.89 9.72 -16.12
N PHE A 256 -2.66 8.69 -15.30
CA PHE A 256 -1.62 8.72 -14.27
C PHE A 256 -0.24 8.94 -14.88
N ALA A 257 0.11 8.19 -15.94
CA ALA A 257 1.39 8.33 -16.63
C ALA A 257 1.54 9.73 -17.26
N THR A 258 0.49 10.22 -17.93
CA THR A 258 0.51 11.56 -18.53
C THR A 258 0.81 12.64 -17.50
N LEU A 259 0.12 12.58 -16.37
CA LEU A 259 0.28 13.57 -15.30
C LEU A 259 1.65 13.43 -14.61
N ALA A 260 2.14 12.20 -14.40
CA ALA A 260 3.44 11.97 -13.81
C ALA A 260 4.59 12.50 -14.67
N PHE A 261 4.53 12.27 -15.99
CA PHE A 261 5.52 12.81 -16.92
C PHE A 261 5.43 14.33 -17.02
N HIS A 262 4.23 14.91 -17.02
CA HIS A 262 4.03 16.36 -16.96
C HIS A 262 4.74 16.98 -15.76
N HIS A 263 4.52 16.45 -14.53
CA HIS A 263 5.19 16.93 -13.32
C HIS A 263 6.73 16.68 -13.34
N ALA A 264 7.21 15.73 -14.13
CA ALA A 264 8.65 15.53 -14.35
C ALA A 264 9.22 16.47 -15.45
N GLY A 265 8.40 17.33 -16.07
CA GLY A 265 8.80 18.28 -17.12
C GLY A 265 8.81 17.70 -18.52
N ILE A 266 8.10 16.58 -18.75
CA ILE A 266 8.00 15.90 -20.06
C ILE A 266 6.53 15.90 -20.51
N GLU A 267 6.23 16.53 -21.65
CA GLU A 267 4.90 16.50 -22.25
C GLU A 267 4.74 15.29 -23.16
N LEU A 268 3.82 14.38 -22.81
CA LEU A 268 3.53 13.20 -23.61
C LEU A 268 2.51 13.46 -24.72
N GLU A 269 2.76 12.86 -25.88
CA GLU A 269 1.80 12.63 -26.94
C GLU A 269 1.62 11.12 -27.13
N TRP A 270 0.36 10.66 -27.07
CA TRP A 270 0.06 9.24 -27.23
C TRP A 270 -0.24 8.91 -28.68
N GLN A 271 0.36 7.84 -29.20
CA GLN A 271 0.17 7.32 -30.55
C GLN A 271 -0.02 5.82 -30.53
N GLY A 272 -0.87 5.30 -31.44
CA GLY A 272 -1.25 3.88 -31.48
C GLY A 272 -2.36 3.55 -30.49
N GLU A 273 -2.72 2.27 -30.44
CA GLU A 273 -3.78 1.72 -29.60
C GLU A 273 -3.32 0.39 -29.00
N GLU A 274 -3.86 0.04 -27.83
CA GLU A 274 -3.62 -1.23 -27.15
C GLU A 274 -2.13 -1.60 -27.03
N MET A 275 -1.71 -2.70 -27.66
CA MET A 275 -0.33 -3.20 -27.61
C MET A 275 0.69 -2.35 -28.38
N ASP A 276 0.21 -1.55 -29.35
CA ASP A 276 1.06 -0.68 -30.16
C ASP A 276 1.12 0.75 -29.62
N GLU A 277 0.44 1.02 -28.50
CA GLU A 277 0.35 2.35 -27.90
C GLU A 277 1.70 2.80 -27.33
N LYS A 278 2.07 4.05 -27.63
CA LYS A 278 3.36 4.67 -27.26
C LYS A 278 3.13 6.08 -26.73
N GLY A 279 3.85 6.41 -25.66
CA GLY A 279 3.99 7.78 -25.17
C GLY A 279 5.27 8.40 -25.73
N ILE A 280 5.12 9.50 -26.45
CA ILE A 280 6.21 10.20 -27.12
C ILE A 280 6.44 11.53 -26.39
N ASP A 281 7.67 11.82 -26.05
CA ASP A 281 8.06 13.16 -25.56
C ASP A 281 7.94 14.17 -26.71
N LYS A 282 7.04 15.12 -26.58
CA LYS A 282 6.78 16.16 -27.60
C LYS A 282 7.99 17.02 -27.91
N ALA A 283 8.88 17.23 -26.94
CA ALA A 283 10.04 18.10 -27.13
C ALA A 283 11.15 17.41 -27.94
N THR A 284 11.34 16.09 -27.77
CA THR A 284 12.44 15.35 -28.38
C THR A 284 12.00 14.42 -29.51
N GLY A 285 10.72 14.10 -29.61
CA GLY A 285 10.18 13.08 -30.53
C GLY A 285 10.54 11.65 -30.14
N LYS A 286 11.13 11.42 -28.97
CA LYS A 286 11.52 10.08 -28.51
C LYS A 286 10.35 9.35 -27.89
N VAL A 287 10.26 8.05 -28.15
CA VAL A 287 9.34 7.16 -27.45
C VAL A 287 9.89 6.91 -26.06
N VAL A 288 9.15 7.33 -25.02
CA VAL A 288 9.54 7.19 -23.62
C VAL A 288 8.63 6.26 -22.82
N VAL A 289 7.45 5.91 -23.37
CA VAL A 289 6.56 4.89 -22.80
C VAL A 289 6.17 3.91 -23.91
N GLU A 290 6.21 2.61 -23.60
CA GLU A 290 5.73 1.53 -24.49
C GLU A 290 4.91 0.51 -23.72
N VAL A 291 3.93 -0.09 -24.38
CA VAL A 291 3.20 -1.24 -23.85
C VAL A 291 4.00 -2.51 -24.07
N SER A 292 4.05 -3.40 -23.05
CA SER A 292 4.71 -4.71 -23.15
C SER A 292 3.80 -5.82 -22.66
N PRO A 293 3.72 -6.95 -23.36
CA PRO A 293 2.95 -8.12 -22.95
C PRO A 293 3.44 -8.71 -21.62
N ASP A 294 4.71 -8.52 -21.26
CA ASP A 294 5.31 -9.03 -20.01
C ASP A 294 4.66 -8.46 -18.75
N PHE A 295 3.93 -7.35 -18.88
CA PHE A 295 3.22 -6.70 -17.78
C PHE A 295 1.72 -6.96 -17.77
N TYR A 296 1.22 -7.89 -18.61
CA TYR A 296 -0.16 -8.38 -18.52
C TYR A 296 -0.24 -9.54 -17.55
N ARG A 297 -1.26 -9.52 -16.69
CA ARG A 297 -1.51 -10.61 -15.74
C ARG A 297 -2.31 -11.74 -16.41
N PRO A 298 -2.20 -12.99 -15.92
CA PRO A 298 -3.03 -14.09 -16.38
C PRO A 298 -4.53 -13.81 -16.27
N THR A 299 -4.92 -13.11 -15.20
CA THR A 299 -6.24 -12.51 -14.99
C THR A 299 -6.07 -11.10 -14.50
N ASP A 300 -6.71 -10.13 -15.13
CA ASP A 300 -6.63 -8.72 -14.72
C ASP A 300 -8.03 -8.18 -14.41
N VAL A 301 -8.08 -7.36 -13.37
CA VAL A 301 -9.30 -6.64 -12.98
C VAL A 301 -9.32 -5.32 -13.73
N VAL A 302 -10.31 -5.16 -14.60
CA VAL A 302 -10.39 -4.01 -15.51
C VAL A 302 -10.97 -2.78 -14.82
N ASN A 303 -11.90 -2.96 -13.89
CA ASN A 303 -12.71 -1.87 -13.34
C ASN A 303 -12.86 -2.00 -11.82
N LEU A 304 -12.11 -1.19 -11.07
CA LEU A 304 -12.28 -1.03 -9.62
C LEU A 304 -12.69 0.42 -9.33
N TRP A 305 -13.95 0.60 -8.93
CA TRP A 305 -14.54 1.89 -8.60
C TRP A 305 -15.33 1.82 -7.30
N GLY A 306 -14.78 2.33 -6.22
CA GLY A 306 -15.39 2.24 -4.90
C GLY A 306 -16.47 3.28 -4.64
N ASP A 307 -17.51 2.90 -3.87
CA ASP A 307 -18.48 3.83 -3.33
C ASP A 307 -18.13 4.19 -1.87
N PRO A 308 -17.55 5.37 -1.59
CA PRO A 308 -17.19 5.78 -0.24
C PRO A 308 -18.38 6.32 0.57
N PHE A 309 -19.61 6.21 0.10
CA PHE A 309 -20.79 6.82 0.71
C PHE A 309 -20.93 6.48 2.20
N LYS A 310 -20.79 5.22 2.56
CA LYS A 310 -20.91 4.77 3.96
C LYS A 310 -19.83 5.39 4.83
N ALA A 311 -18.57 5.34 4.42
CA ALA A 311 -17.46 5.93 5.17
C ALA A 311 -17.62 7.46 5.33
N LYS A 312 -18.04 8.16 4.29
CA LYS A 312 -18.33 9.60 4.36
C LYS A 312 -19.47 9.91 5.33
N LYS A 313 -20.58 9.18 5.24
CA LYS A 313 -21.80 9.45 6.00
C LYS A 313 -21.67 9.06 7.47
N VAL A 314 -21.08 7.90 7.75
CA VAL A 314 -21.03 7.30 9.09
C VAL A 314 -19.84 7.78 9.90
N LEU A 315 -18.67 7.87 9.25
CA LEU A 315 -17.40 8.23 9.90
C LEU A 315 -17.05 9.72 9.74
N GLY A 316 -17.74 10.45 8.85
CA GLY A 316 -17.39 11.83 8.51
C GLY A 316 -16.05 11.94 7.75
N TRP A 317 -15.57 10.83 7.18
CA TRP A 317 -14.31 10.78 6.46
C TRP A 317 -14.37 11.56 5.14
N ASN A 318 -13.31 12.30 4.82
CA ASN A 318 -13.17 12.99 3.53
C ASN A 318 -12.18 12.22 2.63
N PRO A 319 -12.64 11.43 1.65
CA PRO A 319 -11.78 10.62 0.78
C PRO A 319 -10.96 11.42 -0.24
N THR A 320 -11.31 12.67 -0.46
CA THR A 320 -10.67 13.55 -1.46
C THR A 320 -9.99 14.74 -0.81
N LYS A 321 -9.48 14.57 0.41
CA LYS A 321 -8.70 15.59 1.12
C LYS A 321 -7.46 15.97 0.33
N THR A 322 -6.81 14.96 -0.28
CA THR A 322 -5.77 15.10 -1.29
C THR A 322 -6.33 14.72 -2.64
N SER A 323 -6.24 15.61 -3.63
CA SER A 323 -6.71 15.35 -4.99
C SER A 323 -5.80 14.37 -5.72
N PHE A 324 -6.29 13.78 -6.82
CA PHE A 324 -5.49 12.89 -7.67
C PHE A 324 -4.25 13.61 -8.24
N GLU A 325 -4.42 14.86 -8.67
CA GLU A 325 -3.33 15.66 -9.22
C GLU A 325 -2.25 15.95 -8.16
N GLU A 326 -2.66 16.37 -6.94
CA GLU A 326 -1.75 16.57 -5.81
C GLU A 326 -1.02 15.28 -5.42
N LEU A 327 -1.70 14.13 -5.43
CA LEU A 327 -1.09 12.84 -5.15
C LEU A 327 0.05 12.53 -6.12
N VAL A 328 -0.20 12.69 -7.43
CA VAL A 328 0.81 12.43 -8.47
C VAL A 328 1.97 13.41 -8.35
N GLU A 329 1.68 14.70 -8.10
CA GLU A 329 2.71 15.73 -7.89
C GLU A 329 3.61 15.40 -6.69
N ILE A 330 3.04 15.02 -5.53
CA ILE A 330 3.77 14.62 -4.34
C ILE A 330 4.72 13.47 -4.65
N MET A 331 4.22 12.43 -5.33
CA MET A 331 5.01 11.26 -5.68
C MET A 331 6.16 11.59 -6.63
N VAL A 332 5.87 12.33 -7.70
CA VAL A 332 6.90 12.73 -8.68
C VAL A 332 7.94 13.64 -8.07
N LYS A 333 7.53 14.63 -7.29
CA LYS A 333 8.46 15.56 -6.61
C LYS A 333 9.43 14.83 -5.70
N HIS A 334 8.94 13.86 -4.94
CA HIS A 334 9.79 13.00 -4.11
C HIS A 334 10.77 12.19 -4.97
N ASP A 335 10.29 11.56 -6.05
CA ASP A 335 11.13 10.71 -6.89
C ASP A 335 12.16 11.50 -7.70
N MET A 336 11.84 12.72 -8.12
CA MET A 336 12.80 13.66 -8.71
C MET A 336 13.96 13.97 -7.75
N GLN A 337 13.65 14.19 -6.47
CA GLN A 337 14.68 14.41 -5.44
C GLN A 337 15.51 13.15 -5.19
N LYS A 338 14.84 11.98 -5.05
CA LYS A 338 15.50 10.69 -4.87
C LYS A 338 16.51 10.41 -5.99
N VAL A 339 16.08 10.54 -7.24
CA VAL A 339 16.94 10.29 -8.42
C VAL A 339 18.10 11.30 -8.51
N ALA A 340 17.88 12.54 -8.11
CA ALA A 340 18.95 13.56 -8.05
C ALA A 340 20.01 13.19 -7.01
N VAL A 341 19.63 12.68 -5.84
CA VAL A 341 20.55 12.18 -4.82
C VAL A 341 21.33 10.96 -5.32
N GLU A 342 20.63 9.96 -5.89
CA GLU A 342 21.27 8.77 -6.49
C GLU A 342 22.34 9.17 -7.53
N ARG A 343 22.04 10.16 -8.37
CA ARG A 343 22.96 10.68 -9.39
C ARG A 343 24.19 11.36 -8.75
N ALA A 344 24.00 12.13 -7.71
CA ALA A 344 25.09 12.79 -7.00
C ALA A 344 26.01 11.76 -6.33
N GLU A 345 25.46 10.73 -5.69
CA GLU A 345 26.24 9.64 -5.08
C GLU A 345 27.04 8.84 -6.11
N GLU A 346 26.47 8.54 -7.27
CA GLU A 346 27.18 7.86 -8.37
C GLU A 346 28.35 8.69 -8.87
N HIS A 347 28.14 9.99 -9.05
CA HIS A 347 29.20 10.89 -9.47
C HIS A 347 30.37 10.96 -8.45
N ILE A 348 30.04 11.00 -7.17
CA ILE A 348 31.04 10.97 -6.09
C ILE A 348 31.81 9.64 -6.12
N LYS A 349 31.12 8.50 -6.24
CA LYS A 349 31.75 7.17 -6.29
C LYS A 349 32.69 7.05 -7.50
N THR A 350 32.27 7.54 -8.66
CA THR A 350 33.08 7.51 -9.90
C THR A 350 34.35 8.37 -9.73
N ASN A 351 34.22 9.59 -9.25
CA ASN A 351 35.34 10.46 -8.99
C ASN A 351 36.33 9.88 -7.96
N LEU A 352 35.80 9.26 -6.89
CA LEU A 352 36.62 8.60 -5.88
C LEU A 352 37.39 7.40 -6.45
N ALA A 353 36.75 6.58 -7.29
CA ALA A 353 37.39 5.46 -7.96
C ALA A 353 38.57 5.93 -8.86
N GLU A 354 38.33 6.96 -9.68
CA GLU A 354 39.39 7.56 -10.50
C GLU A 354 40.54 8.14 -9.66
N TYR A 355 40.25 8.72 -8.51
CA TYR A 355 41.26 9.25 -7.59
C TYR A 355 42.13 8.15 -6.98
N LEU A 356 41.53 7.01 -6.63
CA LEU A 356 42.21 5.83 -6.12
C LEU A 356 43.07 5.16 -7.19
N GLU A 357 42.58 5.04 -8.42
CA GLU A 357 43.34 4.46 -9.56
C GLU A 357 44.55 5.34 -9.93
N LYS A 358 44.46 6.66 -9.81
CA LYS A 358 45.56 7.59 -10.09
C LYS A 358 46.61 7.62 -8.97
N GLY A 359 46.43 6.83 -7.90
CA GLY A 359 47.46 6.68 -6.82
C GLY A 359 47.66 7.92 -5.98
N VAL A 360 46.69 8.83 -5.90
CA VAL A 360 46.79 10.10 -5.14
C VAL A 360 46.55 9.92 -3.65
N VAL A 361 46.08 8.74 -3.23
CA VAL A 361 46.00 8.38 -1.80
C VAL A 361 47.10 7.36 -1.49
N LYS A 362 48.19 7.81 -0.85
CA LYS A 362 49.19 6.96 -0.23
C LYS A 362 48.78 6.66 1.22
#